data_35685d86bf1909bc4bf4094b593eaa71
#
_entry.id   35685d86bf1909bc4bf4094b593eaa71
#
_cell.length_a   1.000
_cell.length_b   1.000
_cell.length_c   1.000
_cell.angle_alpha   90.00
_cell.angle_beta   90.00
_cell.angle_gamma   90.00
#
_symmetry.space_group_name_H-M   'P 1'
#
loop_
_entity.id
_entity.type
_entity.pdbx_description
1 polymer ?
#
loop_
_entity_poly.entity_id
_entity_poly.type
_entity_poly.pdbx_seq_one_letter_code
_entity_poly.pdbx_strand_id
1 'polypeptide(L)'
;MCIRDRHTVTERSPSLIPMETEERWVSRAAGLDLRNVSMKLMCGGKAVYEDFGELLFTAYGVGGPTILSASAHIPAMEPGKYSVVIDLKPALSEKQLDARILRDFGERKGMRFADSLRGLLPAQLAPVVAELSGIPADKKVDEVTKEQRRELGRLLKGLTVHIRGFRPVEEAIITRGGVSVKEINPNTMESRLCPGLYFAGEIIDCDGYTGGFNLQIAFATAYSAALAVSQA
;
A
#
# COMPACT_ATOMS: atom_id res chain seq x y z
N MET A 1 28.65 -6.71 -11.54
CA MET A 1 28.11 -7.02 -12.86
C MET A 1 28.17 -5.74 -13.69
N CYS A 2 28.57 -5.80 -14.92
CA CYS A 2 28.60 -4.73 -15.94
C CYS A 2 29.50 -3.50 -15.73
N ILE A 3 30.31 -3.44 -14.70
CA ILE A 3 31.37 -2.41 -14.62
C ILE A 3 32.39 -2.58 -15.77
N ARG A 4 32.54 -3.79 -16.28
CA ARG A 4 33.42 -4.12 -17.39
C ARG A 4 32.96 -3.49 -18.72
N ASP A 5 31.64 -3.35 -18.90
CA ASP A 5 30.99 -2.86 -20.13
C ASP A 5 30.63 -1.36 -20.03
N ARG A 6 30.98 -0.71 -18.89
CA ARG A 6 30.73 0.71 -18.61
C ARG A 6 29.25 1.11 -18.56
N HIS A 7 28.31 0.16 -18.36
CA HIS A 7 26.93 0.49 -18.15
C HIS A 7 26.72 1.10 -16.75
N THR A 8 25.89 2.12 -16.69
CA THR A 8 25.37 2.66 -15.43
C THR A 8 24.34 1.68 -14.88
N VAL A 9 24.60 1.18 -13.67
CA VAL A 9 23.66 0.32 -12.95
C VAL A 9 23.13 1.10 -11.76
N THR A 10 21.83 1.38 -11.79
CA THR A 10 21.12 2.01 -10.68
C THR A 10 21.07 1.06 -9.49
N GLU A 11 21.19 1.61 -8.28
CA GLU A 11 21.14 0.83 -7.04
C GLU A 11 19.84 0.02 -6.97
N ARG A 12 19.97 -1.25 -6.64
CA ARG A 12 18.82 -2.14 -6.52
C ARG A 12 18.16 -1.99 -5.16
N SER A 13 16.87 -1.85 -5.16
CA SER A 13 16.04 -1.80 -3.96
C SER A 13 14.74 -2.61 -4.16
N PRO A 14 14.12 -3.08 -3.08
CA PRO A 14 12.85 -3.80 -3.18
C PRO A 14 11.76 -2.88 -3.73
N SER A 15 10.88 -3.43 -4.55
CA SER A 15 9.65 -2.79 -5.02
C SER A 15 8.49 -3.81 -4.94
N LEU A 16 7.27 -3.32 -4.78
CA LEU A 16 6.09 -4.14 -4.53
C LEU A 16 6.30 -5.06 -3.31
N ILE A 17 6.60 -4.43 -2.17
CA ILE A 17 6.96 -5.11 -0.94
C ILE A 17 6.00 -4.72 0.20
N PRO A 18 5.58 -5.65 1.07
CA PRO A 18 4.82 -5.32 2.28
C PRO A 18 5.63 -4.44 3.24
N MET A 19 4.93 -3.70 4.10
CA MET A 19 5.54 -2.75 5.02
C MET A 19 5.25 -3.10 6.47
N GLU A 20 6.26 -2.95 7.32
CA GLU A 20 6.12 -3.08 8.78
C GLU A 20 5.59 -1.78 9.38
N THR A 21 4.77 -1.89 10.42
CA THR A 21 4.18 -0.73 11.11
C THR A 21 4.61 -0.65 12.58
N GLU A 22 4.49 0.55 13.16
CA GLU A 22 4.81 0.82 14.56
C GLU A 22 3.67 0.37 15.49
N GLU A 23 2.44 0.40 15.02
CA GLU A 23 1.23 0.18 15.81
C GLU A 23 1.04 -1.30 16.18
N ARG A 24 1.10 -1.59 17.47
CA ARG A 24 0.91 -2.94 18.00
C ARG A 24 -0.49 -3.53 17.73
N TRP A 25 -1.51 -2.68 17.57
CA TRP A 25 -2.87 -3.14 17.29
C TRP A 25 -3.00 -3.81 15.93
N VAL A 26 -2.13 -3.51 14.97
CA VAL A 26 -2.15 -4.06 13.61
C VAL A 26 -2.09 -5.59 13.62
N SER A 27 -1.28 -6.17 14.50
CA SER A 27 -1.18 -7.62 14.64
C SER A 27 -2.50 -8.29 15.09
N ARG A 28 -3.38 -7.55 15.79
CA ARG A 28 -4.72 -8.07 16.18
C ARG A 28 -5.71 -8.11 15.01
N ALA A 29 -5.44 -7.32 13.97
CA ALA A 29 -6.19 -7.33 12.72
C ALA A 29 -5.55 -8.26 11.65
N ALA A 30 -4.50 -9.00 11.99
CA ALA A 30 -3.79 -9.86 11.05
C ALA A 30 -4.72 -10.85 10.34
N GLY A 31 -4.56 -10.97 9.02
CA GLY A 31 -5.42 -11.79 8.16
C GLY A 31 -6.70 -11.09 7.70
N LEU A 32 -6.96 -9.85 8.13
CA LEU A 32 -8.08 -9.07 7.64
C LEU A 32 -7.75 -8.44 6.29
N ASP A 33 -8.53 -8.80 5.29
CA ASP A 33 -8.52 -8.20 3.96
C ASP A 33 -9.64 -7.16 3.84
N LEU A 34 -9.26 -5.91 3.59
CA LEU A 34 -10.15 -4.79 3.34
C LEU A 34 -10.25 -4.51 1.84
N ARG A 35 -11.32 -4.95 1.20
CA ARG A 35 -11.44 -4.94 -0.27
C ARG A 35 -11.73 -3.58 -0.90
N ASN A 36 -12.39 -2.68 -0.20
CA ASN A 36 -12.89 -1.42 -0.75
C ASN A 36 -12.52 -0.27 0.20
N VAL A 37 -11.23 0.01 0.32
CA VAL A 37 -10.71 1.14 1.09
C VAL A 37 -9.98 2.11 0.17
N SER A 38 -9.96 3.37 0.53
CA SER A 38 -9.04 4.34 -0.05
C SER A 38 -7.85 4.51 0.88
N MET A 39 -6.66 4.57 0.34
CA MET A 39 -5.46 4.77 1.13
C MET A 39 -4.60 5.89 0.55
N LYS A 40 -3.87 6.58 1.43
CA LYS A 40 -2.88 7.58 1.08
C LYS A 40 -1.55 7.24 1.74
N LEU A 41 -0.50 7.15 0.93
CA LEU A 41 0.87 7.14 1.46
C LEU A 41 1.30 8.58 1.73
N MET A 42 1.61 8.87 2.96
CA MET A 42 2.09 10.18 3.39
C MET A 42 3.59 10.18 3.58
N CYS A 43 4.27 11.25 3.19
CA CYS A 43 5.68 11.51 3.47
C CYS A 43 5.82 12.92 4.06
N GLY A 44 6.25 13.03 5.31
CA GLY A 44 6.39 14.32 5.97
C GLY A 44 5.10 15.17 5.95
N GLY A 45 3.94 14.55 6.11
CA GLY A 45 2.63 15.20 6.11
C GLY A 45 2.02 15.51 4.73
N LYS A 46 2.70 15.15 3.63
CA LYS A 46 2.19 15.31 2.26
C LYS A 46 1.82 13.95 1.67
N ALA A 47 0.69 13.86 0.97
CA ALA A 47 0.35 12.68 0.20
C ALA A 47 1.27 12.56 -1.02
N VAL A 48 1.95 11.42 -1.14
CA VAL A 48 2.87 11.10 -2.25
C VAL A 48 2.30 10.05 -3.19
N TYR A 49 1.31 9.28 -2.72
CA TYR A 49 0.57 8.31 -3.51
C TYR A 49 -0.83 8.12 -2.91
N GLU A 50 -1.81 7.90 -3.75
CA GLU A 50 -3.20 7.58 -3.36
C GLU A 50 -3.71 6.44 -4.21
N ASP A 51 -4.47 5.53 -3.60
CA ASP A 51 -5.05 4.38 -4.29
C ASP A 51 -6.38 3.97 -3.65
N PHE A 52 -7.15 3.18 -4.41
CA PHE A 52 -8.39 2.57 -3.96
C PHE A 52 -8.39 1.09 -4.32
N GLY A 53 -8.63 0.22 -3.34
CA GLY A 53 -8.63 -1.21 -3.59
C GLY A 53 -8.51 -2.04 -2.33
N GLU A 54 -7.72 -3.11 -2.42
CA GLU A 54 -7.52 -4.09 -1.37
C GLU A 54 -6.28 -3.75 -0.52
N LEU A 55 -6.47 -3.79 0.80
CA LEU A 55 -5.43 -3.63 1.81
C LEU A 55 -5.51 -4.79 2.80
N LEU A 56 -4.39 -5.45 3.04
CA LEU A 56 -4.28 -6.57 3.96
C LEU A 56 -3.55 -6.16 5.24
N PHE A 57 -4.13 -6.42 6.41
CA PHE A 57 -3.40 -6.38 7.68
C PHE A 57 -2.67 -7.70 7.90
N THR A 58 -1.40 -7.62 8.28
CA THR A 58 -0.55 -8.76 8.59
C THR A 58 -0.10 -8.75 10.05
N ALA A 59 0.57 -9.78 10.52
CA ALA A 59 1.09 -9.82 11.88
C ALA A 59 2.16 -8.75 12.17
N TYR A 60 2.80 -8.23 11.13
CA TYR A 60 3.90 -7.25 11.23
C TYR A 60 3.55 -5.86 10.69
N GLY A 61 2.46 -5.72 9.97
CA GLY A 61 2.13 -4.45 9.34
C GLY A 61 1.04 -4.57 8.29
N VAL A 62 1.27 -3.95 7.13
CA VAL A 62 0.31 -3.85 6.03
C VAL A 62 0.87 -4.38 4.72
N GLY A 63 -0.01 -4.95 3.91
CA GLY A 63 0.26 -5.51 2.59
C GLY A 63 -0.96 -5.40 1.68
N GLY A 64 -1.02 -6.25 0.67
CA GLY A 64 -2.07 -6.22 -0.34
C GLY A 64 -1.75 -5.28 -1.50
N PRO A 65 -2.52 -5.33 -2.60
CA PRO A 65 -2.19 -4.66 -3.86
C PRO A 65 -1.92 -3.17 -3.74
N THR A 66 -2.76 -2.43 -2.97
CA THR A 66 -2.59 -0.98 -2.78
C THR A 66 -1.30 -0.64 -2.03
N ILE A 67 -0.94 -1.42 -1.02
CA ILE A 67 0.28 -1.23 -0.23
C ILE A 67 1.52 -1.60 -1.04
N LEU A 68 1.47 -2.69 -1.80
CA LEU A 68 2.56 -3.09 -2.69
C LEU A 68 2.85 -1.99 -3.71
N SER A 69 1.81 -1.45 -4.36
CA SER A 69 1.95 -0.32 -5.28
C SER A 69 2.48 0.93 -4.57
N ALA A 70 2.01 1.22 -3.35
CA ALA A 70 2.50 2.35 -2.56
C ALA A 70 4.00 2.24 -2.24
N SER A 71 4.52 1.04 -2.00
CA SER A 71 5.93 0.82 -1.69
C SER A 71 6.87 1.27 -2.82
N ALA A 72 6.41 1.20 -4.08
CA ALA A 72 7.17 1.68 -5.24
C ALA A 72 7.39 3.21 -5.21
N HIS A 73 6.58 3.95 -4.46
CA HIS A 73 6.72 5.41 -4.28
C HIS A 73 7.62 5.82 -3.11
N ILE A 74 8.28 4.86 -2.46
CA ILE A 74 9.23 5.12 -1.39
C ILE A 74 10.66 4.96 -1.95
N PRO A 75 11.34 6.04 -2.35
CA PRO A 75 12.68 5.96 -2.95
C PRO A 75 13.75 5.51 -1.95
N ALA A 76 13.59 5.93 -0.70
CA ALA A 76 14.46 5.53 0.40
C ALA A 76 13.59 5.38 1.66
N MET A 77 13.65 4.20 2.28
CA MET A 77 12.91 3.93 3.50
C MET A 77 13.63 4.58 4.69
N GLU A 78 12.91 5.50 5.34
CA GLU A 78 13.36 6.17 6.57
C GLU A 78 12.29 5.95 7.65
N PRO A 79 12.63 5.30 8.77
CA PRO A 79 11.68 5.05 9.85
C PRO A 79 10.99 6.33 10.34
N GLY A 80 9.67 6.28 10.54
CA GLY A 80 8.88 7.42 11.01
C GLY A 80 8.60 8.52 10.00
N LYS A 81 9.17 8.46 8.78
CA LYS A 81 8.94 9.44 7.72
C LYS A 81 7.65 9.21 6.96
N TYR A 82 7.24 7.96 6.86
CA TYR A 82 6.08 7.55 6.08
C TYR A 82 4.95 7.06 6.97
N SER A 83 3.73 7.35 6.55
CA SER A 83 2.52 6.77 7.15
C SER A 83 1.50 6.44 6.08
N VAL A 84 0.62 5.49 6.37
CA VAL A 84 -0.52 5.15 5.52
C VAL A 84 -1.79 5.58 6.24
N VAL A 85 -2.56 6.44 5.59
CA VAL A 85 -3.87 6.89 6.06
C VAL A 85 -4.95 6.13 5.29
N ILE A 86 -5.80 5.41 6.00
CA ILE A 86 -6.79 4.49 5.44
C ILE A 86 -8.18 5.07 5.68
N ASP A 87 -8.93 5.30 4.61
CA ASP A 87 -10.35 5.58 4.65
C ASP A 87 -11.12 4.26 4.55
N LEU A 88 -11.72 3.83 5.66
CA LEU A 88 -12.48 2.58 5.76
C LEU A 88 -13.87 2.68 5.11
N LYS A 89 -14.33 3.88 4.76
CA LYS A 89 -15.67 4.15 4.20
C LYS A 89 -15.61 5.18 3.07
N PRO A 90 -14.81 4.93 2.00
CA PRO A 90 -14.58 5.92 0.94
C PRO A 90 -15.85 6.31 0.17
N ALA A 91 -16.83 5.42 0.08
CA ALA A 91 -18.11 5.70 -0.57
C ALA A 91 -19.01 6.69 0.20
N LEU A 92 -18.68 7.01 1.46
CA LEU A 92 -19.47 7.91 2.30
C LEU A 92 -18.69 9.20 2.56
N SER A 93 -19.31 10.35 2.30
CA SER A 93 -18.82 11.62 2.82
C SER A 93 -18.89 11.65 4.36
N GLU A 94 -18.17 12.55 5.01
CA GLU A 94 -18.19 12.68 6.47
C GLU A 94 -19.62 12.88 7.00
N LYS A 95 -20.44 13.70 6.32
CA LYS A 95 -21.83 13.94 6.67
C LYS A 95 -22.70 12.68 6.55
N GLN A 96 -22.50 11.90 5.48
CA GLN A 96 -23.22 10.64 5.27
C GLN A 96 -22.79 9.58 6.28
N LEU A 97 -21.51 9.52 6.63
CA LEU A 97 -20.99 8.60 7.63
C LEU A 97 -21.53 8.96 9.03
N ASP A 98 -21.56 10.24 9.41
CA ASP A 98 -22.17 10.68 10.68
C ASP A 98 -23.65 10.30 10.76
N ALA A 99 -24.41 10.55 9.69
CA ALA A 99 -25.82 10.14 9.61
C ALA A 99 -26.01 8.62 9.69
N ARG A 100 -25.10 7.84 9.08
CA ARG A 100 -25.11 6.37 9.17
C ARG A 100 -24.83 5.89 10.59
N ILE A 101 -23.81 6.43 11.26
CA ILE A 101 -23.48 6.08 12.64
C ILE A 101 -24.65 6.42 13.57
N LEU A 102 -25.25 7.61 13.39
CA LEU A 102 -26.39 8.03 14.19
C LEU A 102 -27.59 7.10 14.04
N ARG A 103 -27.89 6.66 12.82
CA ARG A 103 -28.94 5.68 12.55
C ARG A 103 -28.65 4.34 13.20
N ASP A 104 -27.43 3.80 13.00
CA ASP A 104 -27.02 2.51 13.53
C ASP A 104 -27.06 2.50 15.08
N PHE A 105 -26.73 3.62 15.74
CA PHE A 105 -26.85 3.79 17.18
C PHE A 105 -28.32 3.88 17.62
N GLY A 106 -29.16 4.55 16.83
CA GLY A 106 -30.60 4.64 17.08
C GLY A 106 -31.33 3.31 17.05
N GLU A 107 -30.93 2.43 16.10
CA GLU A 107 -31.45 1.07 15.98
C GLU A 107 -30.96 0.12 17.09
N ARG A 108 -29.86 0.46 17.76
CA ARG A 108 -29.17 -0.37 18.77
C ARG A 108 -29.14 0.26 20.17
N LYS A 109 -30.16 1.06 20.51
CA LYS A 109 -30.24 1.71 21.82
C LYS A 109 -30.00 0.72 22.96
N GLY A 110 -29.24 1.17 23.96
CA GLY A 110 -28.86 0.36 25.11
C GLY A 110 -27.77 -0.69 24.86
N MET A 111 -27.33 -0.89 23.62
CA MET A 111 -26.19 -1.75 23.30
C MET A 111 -24.87 -1.09 23.71
N ARG A 112 -23.87 -1.90 24.08
CA ARG A 112 -22.53 -1.39 24.34
C ARG A 112 -21.89 -0.89 23.05
N PHE A 113 -21.12 0.20 23.13
CA PHE A 113 -20.45 0.84 22.00
C PHE A 113 -19.58 -0.15 21.20
N ALA A 114 -18.73 -0.94 21.88
CA ALA A 114 -17.87 -1.89 21.19
C ALA A 114 -18.63 -2.94 20.36
N ASP A 115 -19.77 -3.41 20.86
CA ASP A 115 -20.61 -4.39 20.17
C ASP A 115 -21.36 -3.78 18.98
N SER A 116 -21.70 -2.50 19.07
CA SER A 116 -22.42 -1.78 18.01
C SER A 116 -21.60 -1.62 16.73
N LEU A 117 -20.25 -1.55 16.84
CA LEU A 117 -19.35 -1.36 15.70
C LEU A 117 -19.33 -2.54 14.73
N ARG A 118 -19.74 -3.74 15.15
CA ARG A 118 -19.80 -4.93 14.27
C ARG A 118 -20.78 -4.79 13.08
N GLY A 119 -21.68 -3.83 13.11
CA GLY A 119 -22.54 -3.51 11.96
C GLY A 119 -21.88 -2.56 10.96
N LEU A 120 -20.81 -1.91 11.38
CA LEU A 120 -20.11 -0.91 10.58
C LEU A 120 -18.74 -1.39 10.09
N LEU A 121 -18.10 -2.28 10.86
CA LEU A 121 -16.73 -2.76 10.65
C LEU A 121 -16.64 -4.28 10.68
N PRO A 122 -15.62 -4.87 10.03
CA PRO A 122 -15.26 -6.27 10.22
C PRO A 122 -15.05 -6.61 11.70
N ALA A 123 -15.42 -7.83 12.10
CA ALA A 123 -15.37 -8.25 13.49
C ALA A 123 -13.98 -8.11 14.15
N GLN A 124 -12.92 -8.33 13.37
CA GLN A 124 -11.54 -8.19 13.82
C GLN A 124 -11.12 -6.74 14.06
N LEU A 125 -11.66 -5.78 13.28
CA LEU A 125 -11.30 -4.37 13.36
C LEU A 125 -12.16 -3.60 14.38
N ALA A 126 -13.39 -4.06 14.64
CA ALA A 126 -14.30 -3.38 15.55
C ALA A 126 -13.72 -3.14 16.97
N PRO A 127 -13.08 -4.13 17.64
CA PRO A 127 -12.49 -3.89 18.96
C PRO A 127 -11.29 -2.95 18.92
N VAL A 128 -10.52 -2.97 17.83
CA VAL A 128 -9.39 -2.06 17.61
C VAL A 128 -9.88 -0.62 17.49
N VAL A 129 -10.88 -0.39 16.64
CA VAL A 129 -11.46 0.95 16.46
C VAL A 129 -12.16 1.43 17.73
N ALA A 130 -12.80 0.54 18.49
CA ALA A 130 -13.36 0.89 19.80
C ALA A 130 -12.30 1.45 20.74
N GLU A 131 -11.16 0.78 20.84
CA GLU A 131 -10.02 1.22 21.67
C GLU A 131 -9.45 2.55 21.17
N LEU A 132 -9.17 2.66 19.87
CA LEU A 132 -8.57 3.87 19.26
C LEU A 132 -9.50 5.10 19.32
N SER A 133 -10.82 4.90 19.38
CA SER A 133 -11.79 5.99 19.47
C SER A 133 -11.78 6.73 20.81
N GLY A 134 -11.17 6.12 21.86
CA GLY A 134 -11.21 6.65 23.21
C GLY A 134 -12.59 6.63 23.88
N ILE A 135 -13.61 6.06 23.22
CA ILE A 135 -14.94 5.88 23.80
C ILE A 135 -14.94 4.61 24.66
N PRO A 136 -15.35 4.66 25.94
CA PRO A 136 -15.43 3.47 26.77
C PRO A 136 -16.21 2.34 26.09
N ALA A 137 -15.63 1.15 26.03
CA ALA A 137 -16.17 0.02 25.28
C ALA A 137 -17.55 -0.44 25.78
N ASP A 138 -17.84 -0.27 27.08
CA ASP A 138 -19.06 -0.59 27.78
C ASP A 138 -20.11 0.51 27.78
N LYS A 139 -19.73 1.73 27.32
CA LYS A 139 -20.64 2.87 27.20
C LYS A 139 -21.81 2.52 26.29
N LYS A 140 -23.03 2.90 26.68
CA LYS A 140 -24.20 2.69 25.84
C LYS A 140 -24.17 3.64 24.65
N VAL A 141 -24.61 3.17 23.48
CA VAL A 141 -24.57 3.96 22.24
C VAL A 141 -25.42 5.23 22.29
N ASP A 142 -26.49 5.22 23.06
CA ASP A 142 -27.36 6.38 23.30
C ASP A 142 -26.74 7.44 24.22
N GLU A 143 -25.67 7.11 24.94
CA GLU A 143 -24.88 8.02 25.74
C GLU A 143 -23.66 8.60 25.00
N VAL A 144 -23.38 8.14 23.77
CA VAL A 144 -22.27 8.64 22.95
C VAL A 144 -22.56 10.07 22.50
N THR A 145 -21.71 11.00 22.87
CA THR A 145 -21.91 12.43 22.53
C THR A 145 -21.69 12.68 21.04
N LYS A 146 -22.17 13.84 20.59
CA LYS A 146 -21.97 14.29 19.19
C LYS A 146 -20.49 14.44 18.85
N GLU A 147 -19.70 14.92 19.79
CA GLU A 147 -18.24 15.09 19.65
C GLU A 147 -17.56 13.73 19.50
N GLN A 148 -17.86 12.79 20.38
CA GLN A 148 -17.35 11.41 20.32
C GLN A 148 -17.71 10.74 18.99
N ARG A 149 -18.95 10.93 18.51
CA ARG A 149 -19.39 10.38 17.22
C ARG A 149 -18.62 11.01 16.05
N ARG A 150 -18.33 12.31 16.11
CA ARG A 150 -17.53 12.99 15.08
C ARG A 150 -16.09 12.50 15.06
N GLU A 151 -15.47 12.32 16.23
CA GLU A 151 -14.11 11.77 16.32
C GLU A 151 -14.06 10.33 15.81
N LEU A 152 -15.06 9.50 16.13
CA LEU A 152 -15.21 8.18 15.53
C LEU A 152 -15.29 8.26 13.99
N GLY A 153 -16.08 9.19 13.46
CA GLY A 153 -16.18 9.42 12.01
C GLY A 153 -14.83 9.78 11.40
N ARG A 154 -14.06 10.67 12.02
CA ARG A 154 -12.70 11.05 11.58
C ARG A 154 -11.75 9.86 11.61
N LEU A 155 -11.78 9.06 12.68
CA LEU A 155 -10.99 7.85 12.80
C LEU A 155 -11.29 6.86 11.67
N LEU A 156 -12.56 6.68 11.32
CA LEU A 156 -12.98 5.80 10.24
C LEU A 156 -12.59 6.31 8.85
N LYS A 157 -12.46 7.61 8.68
CA LYS A 157 -12.03 8.27 7.44
C LYS A 157 -10.50 8.44 7.34
N GLY A 158 -9.78 8.22 8.44
CA GLY A 158 -8.35 8.47 8.51
C GLY A 158 -7.64 7.57 9.52
N LEU A 159 -7.91 6.25 9.45
CA LEU A 159 -7.17 5.28 10.26
C LEU A 159 -5.71 5.26 9.81
N THR A 160 -4.82 5.73 10.68
CA THR A 160 -3.41 5.93 10.32
C THR A 160 -2.52 4.84 10.91
N VAL A 161 -1.58 4.36 10.13
CA VAL A 161 -0.46 3.51 10.56
C VAL A 161 0.86 4.13 10.12
N HIS A 162 1.86 4.11 11.00
CA HIS A 162 3.21 4.64 10.73
C HIS A 162 4.11 3.51 10.25
N ILE A 163 4.83 3.77 9.16
CA ILE A 163 5.69 2.77 8.55
C ILE A 163 7.05 2.77 9.24
N ARG A 164 7.43 1.62 9.79
CA ARG A 164 8.72 1.38 10.40
C ARG A 164 9.78 0.99 9.39
N GLY A 165 9.41 0.21 8.38
CA GLY A 165 10.34 -0.30 7.38
C GLY A 165 9.66 -1.16 6.33
N PHE A 166 10.45 -1.60 5.37
CA PHE A 166 10.07 -2.68 4.46
C PHE A 166 10.25 -4.05 5.13
N ARG A 167 9.52 -5.03 4.64
CA ARG A 167 9.82 -6.43 4.93
C ARG A 167 11.17 -6.82 4.29
N PRO A 168 11.79 -7.97 4.69
CA PRO A 168 12.99 -8.47 4.05
C PRO A 168 12.86 -8.51 2.53
N VAL A 169 13.95 -8.20 1.82
CA VAL A 169 13.96 -8.08 0.36
C VAL A 169 13.48 -9.35 -0.36
N GLU A 170 13.60 -10.48 0.27
CA GLU A 170 13.14 -11.80 -0.21
C GLU A 170 11.61 -11.86 -0.32
N GLU A 171 10.88 -10.97 0.36
CA GLU A 171 9.41 -10.86 0.27
C GLU A 171 8.98 -9.85 -0.80
N ALA A 172 9.91 -9.16 -1.46
CA ALA A 172 9.59 -8.27 -2.57
C ALA A 172 9.12 -9.08 -3.79
N ILE A 173 8.05 -8.60 -4.45
CA ILE A 173 7.58 -9.23 -5.68
C ILE A 173 8.58 -8.98 -6.81
N ILE A 174 9.17 -7.78 -6.84
CA ILE A 174 10.19 -7.37 -7.81
C ILE A 174 11.26 -6.53 -7.12
N THR A 175 12.39 -6.37 -7.83
CA THR A 175 13.40 -5.35 -7.52
C THR A 175 13.32 -4.22 -8.55
N ARG A 176 13.47 -3.00 -8.11
CA ARG A 176 13.74 -1.85 -8.99
C ARG A 176 15.23 -1.53 -9.00
N GLY A 177 15.67 -0.72 -9.96
CA GLY A 177 17.05 -0.51 -10.26
C GLY A 177 17.55 -1.53 -11.28
N GLY A 178 18.73 -1.32 -11.83
CA GLY A 178 19.30 -2.16 -12.89
C GLY A 178 20.03 -1.33 -13.92
N VAL A 179 20.15 -1.85 -15.14
CA VAL A 179 20.82 -1.17 -16.25
C VAL A 179 19.97 0.03 -16.69
N SER A 180 20.62 1.21 -16.75
CA SER A 180 19.96 2.46 -17.11
C SER A 180 19.26 2.37 -18.47
N VAL A 181 17.96 2.65 -18.52
CA VAL A 181 17.16 2.67 -19.75
C VAL A 181 17.72 3.64 -20.81
N LYS A 182 18.47 4.67 -20.40
CA LYS A 182 19.09 5.64 -21.31
C LYS A 182 20.20 5.04 -22.19
N GLU A 183 20.79 3.94 -21.73
CA GLU A 183 21.87 3.24 -22.39
C GLU A 183 21.39 2.04 -23.24
N ILE A 184 20.07 1.86 -23.33
CA ILE A 184 19.42 0.80 -24.11
C ILE A 184 18.62 1.43 -25.24
N ASN A 185 18.67 0.81 -26.42
CA ASN A 185 17.81 1.18 -27.55
C ASN A 185 16.40 0.62 -27.30
N PRO A 186 15.35 1.43 -27.17
CA PRO A 186 14.00 0.94 -26.80
C PRO A 186 13.33 0.09 -27.90
N ASN A 187 13.80 0.14 -29.13
CA ASN A 187 13.23 -0.63 -30.24
C ASN A 187 13.85 -2.02 -30.37
N THR A 188 15.15 -2.14 -30.08
CA THR A 188 15.93 -3.38 -30.28
C THR A 188 16.35 -4.02 -28.96
N MET A 189 16.24 -3.31 -27.84
CA MET A 189 16.80 -3.69 -26.54
C MET A 189 18.32 -3.86 -26.56
N GLU A 190 19.01 -3.43 -27.60
CA GLU A 190 20.45 -3.45 -27.71
C GLU A 190 21.09 -2.34 -26.89
N SER A 191 22.25 -2.64 -26.31
CA SER A 191 23.11 -1.66 -25.66
C SER A 191 23.54 -0.58 -26.65
N ARG A 192 23.51 0.69 -26.24
CA ARG A 192 24.09 1.80 -26.97
C ARG A 192 25.62 1.91 -26.78
N LEU A 193 26.16 1.19 -25.78
CA LEU A 193 27.56 1.25 -25.41
C LEU A 193 28.38 0.04 -25.91
N CYS A 194 27.74 -1.09 -26.10
CA CYS A 194 28.37 -2.36 -26.46
C CYS A 194 27.54 -3.05 -27.55
N PRO A 195 27.93 -2.94 -28.84
CA PRO A 195 27.23 -3.62 -29.91
C PRO A 195 27.12 -5.13 -29.70
N GLY A 196 25.98 -5.72 -30.03
CA GLY A 196 25.72 -7.17 -29.86
C GLY A 196 25.34 -7.58 -28.43
N LEU A 197 25.24 -6.63 -27.49
CA LEU A 197 24.74 -6.89 -26.13
C LEU A 197 23.29 -6.41 -25.99
N TYR A 198 22.40 -7.29 -25.56
CA TYR A 198 20.96 -7.00 -25.42
C TYR A 198 20.53 -7.20 -23.97
N PHE A 199 19.52 -6.42 -23.53
CA PHE A 199 18.93 -6.48 -22.18
C PHE A 199 17.44 -6.75 -22.27
N ALA A 200 16.92 -7.58 -21.35
CA ALA A 200 15.49 -7.87 -21.27
C ALA A 200 15.06 -8.18 -19.83
N GLY A 201 13.83 -7.88 -19.49
CA GLY A 201 13.25 -8.17 -18.18
C GLY A 201 13.78 -7.28 -17.05
N GLU A 202 13.76 -7.80 -15.84
CA GLU A 202 14.05 -7.04 -14.60
C GLU A 202 15.51 -6.58 -14.45
N ILE A 203 16.40 -6.97 -15.35
CA ILE A 203 17.76 -6.42 -15.37
C ILE A 203 17.76 -4.93 -15.78
N ILE A 204 16.71 -4.49 -16.47
CA ILE A 204 16.51 -3.11 -16.92
C ILE A 204 15.97 -2.29 -15.73
N ASP A 205 16.47 -1.08 -15.55
CA ASP A 205 15.94 -0.13 -14.55
C ASP A 205 14.55 0.38 -14.96
N CYS A 206 13.57 -0.52 -14.84
CA CYS A 206 12.16 -0.27 -15.16
C CYS A 206 11.29 -1.21 -14.34
N ASP A 207 10.42 -0.65 -13.50
CA ASP A 207 9.45 -1.40 -12.71
C ASP A 207 8.03 -0.84 -12.87
N GLY A 208 7.04 -1.71 -12.78
CA GLY A 208 5.62 -1.38 -12.86
C GLY A 208 4.87 -1.84 -11.61
N TYR A 209 3.60 -1.48 -11.52
CA TYR A 209 2.72 -1.86 -10.42
C TYR A 209 2.32 -3.35 -10.45
N THR A 210 1.55 -3.75 -9.45
CA THR A 210 0.86 -5.05 -9.44
C THR A 210 -0.12 -5.15 -10.62
N GLY A 211 -0.49 -6.40 -11.01
CA GLY A 211 -1.44 -6.64 -12.11
C GLY A 211 -0.80 -7.14 -13.41
N GLY A 212 0.43 -7.68 -13.33
CA GLY A 212 1.09 -8.34 -14.47
C GLY A 212 1.94 -7.42 -15.35
N PHE A 213 2.07 -6.14 -15.03
CA PHE A 213 2.86 -5.17 -15.81
C PHE A 213 4.33 -5.57 -15.92
N ASN A 214 4.93 -6.06 -14.82
CA ASN A 214 6.35 -6.47 -14.83
C ASN A 214 6.59 -7.69 -15.72
N LEU A 215 5.67 -8.66 -15.72
CA LEU A 215 5.72 -9.79 -16.67
C LEU A 215 5.57 -9.32 -18.11
N GLN A 216 4.66 -8.37 -18.37
CA GLN A 216 4.49 -7.80 -19.70
C GLN A 216 5.74 -7.05 -20.18
N ILE A 217 6.39 -6.28 -19.30
CA ILE A 217 7.67 -5.62 -19.60
C ILE A 217 8.73 -6.68 -19.94
N ALA A 218 8.83 -7.73 -19.13
CA ALA A 218 9.82 -8.79 -19.36
C ALA A 218 9.61 -9.50 -20.71
N PHE A 219 8.38 -9.89 -21.03
CA PHE A 219 8.06 -10.54 -22.31
C PHE A 219 8.24 -9.60 -23.50
N ALA A 220 7.78 -8.35 -23.41
CA ALA A 220 7.90 -7.39 -24.49
C ALA A 220 9.36 -7.08 -24.82
N THR A 221 10.18 -6.83 -23.80
CA THR A 221 11.60 -6.53 -23.99
C THR A 221 12.37 -7.74 -24.52
N ALA A 222 12.07 -8.96 -24.02
CA ALA A 222 12.67 -10.19 -24.53
C ALA A 222 12.31 -10.44 -26.00
N TYR A 223 11.04 -10.22 -26.38
CA TYR A 223 10.58 -10.35 -27.75
C TYR A 223 11.29 -9.37 -28.70
N SER A 224 11.40 -8.09 -28.29
CA SER A 224 12.09 -7.06 -29.08
C SER A 224 13.58 -7.41 -29.26
N ALA A 225 14.24 -7.87 -28.21
CA ALA A 225 15.64 -8.32 -28.29
C ALA A 225 15.81 -9.50 -29.25
N ALA A 226 14.94 -10.52 -29.16
CA ALA A 226 15.00 -11.70 -30.02
C ALA A 226 14.79 -11.35 -31.50
N LEU A 227 13.84 -10.46 -31.82
CA LEU A 227 13.64 -9.99 -33.18
C LEU A 227 14.87 -9.26 -33.72
N ALA A 228 15.45 -8.37 -32.91
CA ALA A 228 16.65 -7.63 -33.34
C ALA A 228 17.84 -8.58 -33.61
N VAL A 229 18.08 -9.54 -32.74
CA VAL A 229 19.16 -10.55 -32.93
C VAL A 229 18.91 -11.39 -34.19
N SER A 230 17.65 -11.72 -34.52
CA SER A 230 17.34 -12.51 -35.72
C SER A 230 17.50 -11.77 -37.05
N GLN A 231 17.61 -10.44 -36.99
CA GLN A 231 17.75 -9.56 -38.17
C GLN A 231 19.18 -9.01 -38.33
N ALA A 232 20.06 -9.28 -37.37
CA ALA A 232 21.46 -8.85 -37.36
C ALA A 232 22.35 -9.87 -38.07
#